data_95b870ee41fac8bd863ad6a3290fd9ff
#
_entry.id   95b870ee41fac8bd863ad6a3290fd9ff
#
_cell.length_a   1.000
_cell.length_b   1.000
_cell.length_c   1.000
_cell.angle_alpha   90.00
_cell.angle_beta   90.00
_cell.angle_gamma   90.00
#
_symmetry.space_group_name_H-M   'P 1'
#
loop_
_entity.id
_entity.type
_entity.pdbx_description
1 polymer ?
#
loop_
_entity_poly.entity_id
_entity_poly.type
_entity_poly.pdbx_seq_one_letter_code
_entity_poly.pdbx_strand_id
1 'polypeptide(L)'
;MTNRNHLVNSSLVIASLLLTYLILELIIFPGIITHTPLRLHDALGPHRLLAQISKQGTEPKDYIAIFGDSYAQGLGDWLVTADSNKNLPFHSAHIINQHTGRDVISFGQGGSDSIQGYILLPYRYLTRINRSLAFELDDPAEILVYFFEGNDIYDNLYRIERDYKPQFDINSIDDPDYFSGFINYLHNNEKELHENTVLVDSIPFAGALMRLLRTNIQGPAHPEEKKKNRS
;
A
#
# COMPACT_ATOMS: atom_id res chain seq x y z
N MET A 1 10.77 47.56 -22.57
CA MET A 1 9.38 47.11 -22.25
C MET A 1 9.13 45.61 -22.52
N THR A 2 9.78 44.97 -23.43
CA THR A 2 9.63 43.56 -23.85
C THR A 2 9.91 42.55 -22.71
N ASN A 3 10.98 42.70 -21.94
CA ASN A 3 11.34 41.75 -20.87
C ASN A 3 10.29 41.62 -19.74
N ARG A 4 9.61 42.71 -19.38
CA ARG A 4 8.60 42.70 -18.33
C ARG A 4 7.36 41.89 -18.74
N ASN A 5 6.94 41.99 -19.99
CA ASN A 5 5.79 41.25 -20.50
C ASN A 5 6.10 39.74 -20.60
N HIS A 6 7.32 39.38 -20.99
CA HIS A 6 7.75 37.96 -21.00
C HIS A 6 7.78 37.34 -19.58
N LEU A 7 8.26 38.07 -18.57
CA LEU A 7 8.25 37.62 -17.19
C LEU A 7 6.82 37.44 -16.66
N VAL A 8 5.93 38.40 -16.93
CA VAL A 8 4.51 38.28 -16.51
C VAL A 8 3.84 37.07 -17.18
N ASN A 9 4.01 36.91 -18.49
CA ASN A 9 3.41 35.80 -19.21
C ASN A 9 3.95 34.44 -18.71
N SER A 10 5.27 34.32 -18.49
CA SER A 10 5.87 33.10 -17.93
C SER A 10 5.35 32.79 -16.54
N SER A 11 5.21 33.81 -15.67
CA SER A 11 4.65 33.63 -14.32
C SER A 11 3.19 33.19 -14.37
N LEU A 12 2.39 33.71 -15.26
CA LEU A 12 0.99 33.27 -15.43
C LEU A 12 0.89 31.82 -15.93
N VAL A 13 1.75 31.42 -16.85
CA VAL A 13 1.80 30.03 -17.34
C VAL A 13 2.18 29.09 -16.22
N ILE A 14 3.23 29.41 -15.44
CA ILE A 14 3.66 28.60 -14.30
C ILE A 14 2.54 28.51 -13.25
N ALA A 15 1.92 29.63 -12.91
CA ALA A 15 0.82 29.66 -11.94
C ALA A 15 -0.38 28.81 -12.40
N SER A 16 -0.73 28.88 -13.68
CA SER A 16 -1.79 28.08 -14.29
C SER A 16 -1.47 26.58 -14.24
N LEU A 17 -0.24 26.20 -14.57
CA LEU A 17 0.21 24.79 -14.49
C LEU A 17 0.18 24.26 -13.05
N LEU A 18 0.65 25.06 -12.08
CA LEU A 18 0.60 24.69 -10.65
C LEU A 18 -0.84 24.55 -10.18
N LEU A 19 -1.72 25.48 -10.54
CA LEU A 19 -3.13 25.39 -10.15
C LEU A 19 -3.80 24.16 -10.76
N THR A 20 -3.58 23.91 -12.03
CA THR A 20 -4.10 22.69 -12.70
C THR A 20 -3.59 21.43 -12.01
N TYR A 21 -2.30 21.38 -11.70
CA TYR A 21 -1.71 20.25 -10.96
C TYR A 21 -2.36 20.07 -9.59
N LEU A 22 -2.53 21.14 -8.81
CA LEU A 22 -3.18 21.06 -7.49
C LEU A 22 -4.62 20.58 -7.59
N ILE A 23 -5.37 21.00 -8.60
CA ILE A 23 -6.73 20.50 -8.85
C ILE A 23 -6.71 19.00 -9.16
N LEU A 24 -5.78 18.56 -10.01
CA LEU A 24 -5.63 17.14 -10.32
C LEU A 24 -5.26 16.31 -9.07
N GLU A 25 -4.32 16.77 -8.26
CA GLU A 25 -3.80 16.08 -7.10
C GLU A 25 -4.82 16.01 -5.94
N LEU A 26 -5.46 17.16 -5.61
CA LEU A 26 -6.25 17.30 -4.39
C LEU A 26 -7.76 17.11 -4.58
N ILE A 27 -8.26 17.21 -5.81
CA ILE A 27 -9.70 17.15 -6.09
C ILE A 27 -10.05 15.97 -7.00
N ILE A 28 -9.42 15.93 -8.18
CA ILE A 28 -9.80 14.94 -9.20
C ILE A 28 -9.33 13.54 -8.81
N PHE A 29 -8.06 13.41 -8.42
CA PHE A 29 -7.50 12.10 -8.10
C PHE A 29 -8.20 11.42 -6.91
N PRO A 30 -8.46 12.09 -5.77
CA PRO A 30 -9.26 11.50 -4.69
C PRO A 30 -10.66 11.06 -5.15
N GLY A 31 -11.30 11.83 -6.02
CA GLY A 31 -12.61 11.48 -6.55
C GLY A 31 -12.65 10.25 -7.46
N ILE A 32 -11.54 9.94 -8.13
CA ILE A 32 -11.49 8.82 -9.09
C ILE A 32 -10.74 7.59 -8.60
N ILE A 33 -9.98 7.68 -7.51
CA ILE A 33 -9.10 6.58 -7.06
C ILE A 33 -9.86 5.28 -6.78
N THR A 34 -11.06 5.37 -6.21
CA THR A 34 -11.93 4.22 -5.95
C THR A 34 -12.44 3.53 -7.22
N HIS A 35 -12.35 4.20 -8.37
CA HIS A 35 -12.75 3.69 -9.67
C HIS A 35 -11.56 3.17 -10.50
N THR A 36 -10.36 3.19 -9.93
CA THR A 36 -9.17 2.73 -10.64
C THR A 36 -9.24 1.23 -10.94
N PRO A 37 -9.04 0.80 -12.20
CA PRO A 37 -9.02 -0.62 -12.57
C PRO A 37 -7.92 -1.39 -11.85
N LEU A 38 -8.17 -2.67 -11.52
CA LEU A 38 -7.20 -3.52 -10.79
C LEU A 38 -5.80 -3.53 -11.42
N ARG A 39 -5.70 -3.56 -12.73
CA ARG A 39 -4.41 -3.53 -13.47
C ARG A 39 -3.55 -2.29 -13.19
N LEU A 40 -4.13 -1.22 -12.66
CA LEU A 40 -3.41 0.00 -12.31
C LEU A 40 -3.09 0.12 -10.83
N HIS A 41 -3.55 -0.82 -9.98
CA HIS A 41 -3.36 -0.75 -8.53
C HIS A 41 -1.89 -0.75 -8.13
N ASP A 42 -1.03 -1.49 -8.85
CA ASP A 42 0.42 -1.49 -8.57
C ASP A 42 1.04 -0.10 -8.77
N ALA A 43 0.53 0.67 -9.73
CA ALA A 43 1.00 2.04 -9.96
C ALA A 43 0.59 3.00 -8.85
N LEU A 44 -0.49 2.72 -8.12
CA LEU A 44 -0.92 3.53 -6.98
C LEU A 44 0.03 3.39 -5.78
N GLY A 45 0.85 2.35 -5.73
CA GLY A 45 1.73 2.07 -4.59
C GLY A 45 0.94 1.89 -3.29
N PRO A 46 1.27 2.60 -2.18
CA PRO A 46 0.55 2.46 -0.92
C PRO A 46 -0.92 2.88 -1.03
N HIS A 47 -1.24 3.85 -1.89
CA HIS A 47 -2.60 4.35 -2.09
C HIS A 47 -3.53 3.35 -2.80
N ARG A 48 -3.02 2.17 -3.23
CA ARG A 48 -3.86 1.09 -3.78
C ARG A 48 -4.96 0.65 -2.82
N LEU A 49 -4.74 0.77 -1.51
CA LEU A 49 -5.74 0.43 -0.49
C LEU A 49 -6.98 1.31 -0.61
N LEU A 50 -6.80 2.56 -1.05
CA LEU A 50 -7.89 3.51 -1.27
C LEU A 50 -8.67 3.23 -2.56
N ALA A 51 -8.15 2.39 -3.44
CA ALA A 51 -8.82 1.96 -4.67
C ALA A 51 -9.76 0.76 -4.47
N GLN A 52 -9.87 0.22 -3.25
CA GLN A 52 -10.77 -0.91 -2.98
C GLN A 52 -12.24 -0.51 -3.07
N ILE A 53 -13.07 -1.48 -3.40
CA ILE A 53 -14.48 -1.27 -3.75
C ILE A 53 -15.45 -1.39 -2.58
N SER A 54 -15.06 -2.03 -1.48
CA SER A 54 -15.91 -2.21 -0.29
C SER A 54 -15.91 -0.98 0.62
N LYS A 55 -15.97 0.22 0.02
CA LYS A 55 -15.96 1.49 0.73
C LYS A 55 -17.05 2.40 0.21
N GLN A 56 -17.69 3.14 1.11
CA GLN A 56 -18.66 4.18 0.76
C GLN A 56 -18.00 5.48 0.31
N GLY A 57 -16.72 5.67 0.64
CA GLY A 57 -15.93 6.83 0.25
C GLY A 57 -14.45 6.49 0.15
N THR A 58 -13.64 7.48 -0.21
CA THR A 58 -12.19 7.33 -0.37
C THR A 58 -11.49 7.11 0.97
N GLU A 59 -11.98 7.78 2.01
CA GLU A 59 -11.44 7.75 3.39
C GLU A 59 -12.52 7.22 4.33
N PRO A 60 -12.68 5.88 4.42
CA PRO A 60 -13.68 5.29 5.28
C PRO A 60 -13.37 5.53 6.75
N LYS A 61 -14.43 5.78 7.53
CA LYS A 61 -14.38 5.84 8.99
C LYS A 61 -14.88 4.51 9.57
N ASP A 62 -14.45 4.15 10.77
CA ASP A 62 -14.89 2.94 11.49
C ASP A 62 -14.78 1.65 10.65
N TYR A 63 -13.77 1.56 9.79
CA TYR A 63 -13.59 0.44 8.89
C TYR A 63 -12.97 -0.78 9.59
N ILE A 64 -13.20 -1.94 8.98
CA ILE A 64 -12.56 -3.21 9.33
C ILE A 64 -11.29 -3.35 8.47
N ALA A 65 -10.14 -3.54 9.11
CA ALA A 65 -8.90 -3.89 8.41
C ALA A 65 -8.72 -5.40 8.32
N ILE A 66 -8.26 -5.90 7.16
CA ILE A 66 -7.83 -7.29 7.01
C ILE A 66 -6.32 -7.30 6.89
N PHE A 67 -5.65 -7.98 7.83
CA PHE A 67 -4.20 -8.16 7.86
C PHE A 67 -3.83 -9.58 7.45
N GLY A 68 -2.72 -9.73 6.75
CA GLY A 68 -2.24 -11.05 6.32
C GLY A 68 -1.40 -11.02 5.05
N ASP A 69 -1.31 -12.17 4.43
CA ASP A 69 -0.53 -12.44 3.24
C ASP A 69 -1.33 -12.26 1.92
N SER A 70 -1.05 -13.10 0.92
CA SER A 70 -1.75 -13.14 -0.36
C SER A 70 -3.22 -13.50 -0.25
N TYR A 71 -3.61 -14.28 0.75
CA TYR A 71 -5.03 -14.62 1.00
C TYR A 71 -5.79 -13.41 1.52
N ALA A 72 -5.21 -12.65 2.43
CA ALA A 72 -5.79 -11.40 2.92
C ALA A 72 -5.89 -10.35 1.80
N GLN A 73 -4.89 -10.29 0.92
CA GLN A 73 -4.91 -9.43 -0.26
C GLN A 73 -5.98 -9.84 -1.28
N GLY A 74 -6.41 -11.11 -1.26
CA GLY A 74 -7.30 -11.67 -2.26
C GLY A 74 -6.58 -11.97 -3.58
N LEU A 75 -5.27 -12.20 -3.55
CA LEU A 75 -4.50 -12.67 -4.71
C LEU A 75 -4.75 -14.16 -4.89
N GLY A 76 -5.58 -14.48 -5.85
CA GLY A 76 -5.75 -15.80 -6.40
C GLY A 76 -5.82 -15.67 -7.90
N ASP A 77 -5.81 -16.77 -8.62
CA ASP A 77 -5.87 -16.78 -10.09
C ASP A 77 -7.05 -15.97 -10.63
N TRP A 78 -8.14 -15.99 -9.91
CA TRP A 78 -9.37 -15.29 -10.24
C TRP A 78 -9.27 -13.77 -10.07
N LEU A 79 -8.50 -13.26 -9.10
CA LEU A 79 -8.31 -11.81 -8.93
C LEU A 79 -7.44 -11.23 -10.05
N VAL A 80 -6.40 -11.97 -10.45
CA VAL A 80 -5.50 -11.56 -11.54
C VAL A 80 -6.21 -11.57 -12.88
N THR A 81 -7.12 -12.53 -13.11
CA THR A 81 -7.85 -12.68 -14.37
C THR A 81 -9.09 -11.81 -14.47
N ALA A 82 -9.63 -11.33 -13.35
CA ALA A 82 -10.88 -10.58 -13.28
C ALA A 82 -10.66 -9.06 -13.20
N ASP A 83 -9.68 -8.52 -13.90
CA ASP A 83 -9.24 -7.13 -13.82
C ASP A 83 -10.32 -6.10 -14.20
N SER A 84 -11.32 -6.48 -14.98
CA SER A 84 -12.41 -5.61 -15.41
C SER A 84 -13.55 -5.50 -14.41
N ASN A 85 -13.68 -6.45 -13.48
CA ASN A 85 -14.78 -6.50 -12.52
C ASN A 85 -14.27 -6.27 -11.09
N LYS A 86 -14.56 -5.10 -10.56
CA LYS A 86 -14.18 -4.73 -9.18
C LYS A 86 -15.07 -5.38 -8.11
N ASN A 87 -16.29 -5.80 -8.46
CA ASN A 87 -17.28 -6.31 -7.53
C ASN A 87 -17.28 -7.84 -7.50
N LEU A 88 -16.13 -8.42 -7.23
CA LEU A 88 -15.99 -9.87 -7.16
C LEU A 88 -16.73 -10.40 -5.93
N PRO A 89 -17.80 -11.22 -6.10
CA PRO A 89 -18.65 -11.65 -4.99
C PRO A 89 -17.98 -12.62 -4.03
N PHE A 90 -16.80 -13.09 -4.35
CA PHE A 90 -16.01 -14.02 -3.54
C PHE A 90 -14.82 -13.36 -2.84
N HIS A 91 -14.57 -12.07 -3.05
CA HIS A 91 -13.52 -11.35 -2.32
C HIS A 91 -13.97 -11.11 -0.87
N SER A 92 -13.16 -11.55 0.10
CA SER A 92 -13.54 -11.52 1.52
C SER A 92 -13.90 -10.12 2.02
N ALA A 93 -13.15 -9.10 1.64
CA ALA A 93 -13.46 -7.72 2.01
C ALA A 93 -14.86 -7.31 1.52
N HIS A 94 -15.24 -7.72 0.32
CA HIS A 94 -16.53 -7.40 -0.26
C HIS A 94 -17.68 -8.17 0.41
N ILE A 95 -17.47 -9.45 0.70
CA ILE A 95 -18.44 -10.27 1.43
C ILE A 95 -18.68 -9.72 2.84
N ILE A 96 -17.63 -9.37 3.56
CA ILE A 96 -17.76 -8.79 4.90
C ILE A 96 -18.53 -7.46 4.85
N ASN A 97 -18.19 -6.59 3.89
CA ASN A 97 -18.93 -5.33 3.70
C ASN A 97 -20.41 -5.57 3.42
N GLN A 98 -20.75 -6.53 2.56
CA GLN A 98 -22.16 -6.87 2.26
C GLN A 98 -22.92 -7.35 3.50
N HIS A 99 -22.29 -8.12 4.37
CA HIS A 99 -22.94 -8.68 5.56
C HIS A 99 -22.99 -7.71 6.74
N THR A 100 -22.02 -6.81 6.88
CA THR A 100 -21.90 -5.92 8.03
C THR A 100 -22.34 -4.49 7.75
N GLY A 101 -22.38 -4.10 6.48
CA GLY A 101 -22.56 -2.70 6.06
C GLY A 101 -21.37 -1.79 6.36
N ARG A 102 -20.29 -2.33 6.91
CA ARG A 102 -19.07 -1.58 7.26
C ARG A 102 -18.06 -1.62 6.12
N ASP A 103 -17.33 -0.54 5.97
CA ASP A 103 -16.21 -0.51 5.05
C ASP A 103 -15.11 -1.49 5.46
N VAL A 104 -14.46 -2.10 4.48
CA VAL A 104 -13.40 -3.07 4.70
C VAL A 104 -12.20 -2.73 3.82
N ILE A 105 -11.02 -2.67 4.44
CA ILE A 105 -9.75 -2.43 3.72
C ILE A 105 -8.80 -3.61 3.98
N SER A 106 -8.32 -4.24 2.92
CA SER A 106 -7.28 -5.26 3.05
C SER A 106 -5.89 -4.65 2.96
N PHE A 107 -5.10 -4.82 4.01
CA PHE A 107 -3.69 -4.49 4.08
C PHE A 107 -2.79 -5.66 3.64
N GLY A 108 -3.39 -6.80 3.29
CA GLY A 108 -2.67 -7.98 2.86
C GLY A 108 -1.74 -7.75 1.67
N GLN A 109 -0.65 -8.49 1.65
CA GLN A 109 0.31 -8.46 0.55
C GLN A 109 0.88 -9.85 0.27
N GLY A 110 0.89 -10.24 -1.00
CA GLY A 110 1.44 -11.52 -1.43
C GLY A 110 2.91 -11.68 -1.07
N GLY A 111 3.26 -12.87 -0.53
CA GLY A 111 4.62 -13.20 -0.13
C GLY A 111 5.08 -12.57 1.18
N SER A 112 4.16 -12.04 1.99
CA SER A 112 4.47 -11.57 3.34
C SER A 112 4.30 -12.70 4.34
N ASP A 113 5.23 -12.77 5.31
CA ASP A 113 5.07 -13.53 6.55
C ASP A 113 4.20 -12.77 7.56
N SER A 114 3.89 -13.38 8.71
CA SER A 114 3.02 -12.77 9.71
C SER A 114 3.59 -11.48 10.32
N ILE A 115 4.89 -11.37 10.51
CA ILE A 115 5.53 -10.15 11.03
C ILE A 115 5.33 -9.01 10.05
N GLN A 116 5.54 -9.29 8.76
CA GLN A 116 5.28 -8.31 7.71
C GLN A 116 3.79 -8.00 7.58
N GLY A 117 2.95 -9.04 7.47
CA GLY A 117 1.53 -8.90 7.17
C GLY A 117 0.71 -8.29 8.31
N TYR A 118 1.12 -8.47 9.57
CA TYR A 118 0.34 -8.00 10.72
C TYR A 118 0.92 -6.75 11.38
N ILE A 119 2.22 -6.50 11.24
CA ILE A 119 2.89 -5.41 11.95
C ILE A 119 3.45 -4.39 10.96
N LEU A 120 4.37 -4.81 10.09
CA LEU A 120 5.16 -3.87 9.29
C LEU A 120 4.37 -3.25 8.14
N LEU A 121 3.64 -4.05 7.38
CA LEU A 121 2.90 -3.56 6.21
C LEU A 121 1.73 -2.65 6.59
N PRO A 122 0.87 -2.99 7.58
CA PRO A 122 -0.18 -2.07 8.02
C PRO A 122 0.38 -0.73 8.48
N TYR A 123 1.42 -0.74 9.33
CA TYR A 123 2.11 0.47 9.76
C TYR A 123 2.66 1.27 8.57
N ARG A 124 3.31 0.59 7.65
CA ARG A 124 3.87 1.18 6.43
C ARG A 124 2.82 1.86 5.58
N TYR A 125 1.72 1.16 5.30
CA TYR A 125 0.65 1.69 4.46
C TYR A 125 -0.03 2.89 5.10
N LEU A 126 -0.43 2.79 6.37
CA LEU A 126 -1.05 3.90 7.10
C LEU A 126 -0.14 5.13 7.12
N THR A 127 1.13 4.93 7.50
CA THR A 127 2.11 6.03 7.54
C THR A 127 2.30 6.69 6.18
N ARG A 128 2.36 5.91 5.10
CA ARG A 128 2.59 6.44 3.74
C ARG A 128 1.35 7.11 3.17
N ILE A 129 0.16 6.59 3.44
CA ILE A 129 -1.10 7.22 3.04
C ILE A 129 -1.26 8.56 3.77
N ASN A 130 -1.03 8.58 5.08
CA ASN A 130 -1.22 9.78 5.92
C ASN A 130 -0.11 10.84 5.76
N ARG A 131 0.94 10.56 5.00
CA ARG A 131 1.90 11.57 4.51
C ARG A 131 1.41 12.31 3.26
N SER A 132 0.38 11.80 2.63
CA SER A 132 -0.20 12.41 1.43
C SER A 132 -0.84 13.76 1.74
N LEU A 133 -0.74 14.69 0.80
CA LEU A 133 -1.49 15.95 0.85
C LEU A 133 -2.97 15.77 0.51
N ALA A 134 -3.33 14.64 -0.06
CA ALA A 134 -4.65 14.39 -0.64
C ALA A 134 -5.49 13.39 0.17
N PHE A 135 -4.89 12.62 1.08
CA PHE A 135 -5.57 11.53 1.79
C PHE A 135 -5.18 11.47 3.26
N GLU A 136 -6.16 11.13 4.09
CA GLU A 136 -5.98 10.84 5.51
C GLU A 136 -6.85 9.62 5.87
N LEU A 137 -6.22 8.53 6.30
CA LEU A 137 -6.89 7.31 6.70
C LEU A 137 -6.74 7.12 8.22
N ASP A 138 -7.86 7.03 8.92
CA ASP A 138 -7.90 6.75 10.36
C ASP A 138 -7.38 5.35 10.67
N ASP A 139 -7.07 5.08 11.92
CA ASP A 139 -6.82 3.74 12.40
C ASP A 139 -8.09 2.87 12.26
N PRO A 140 -7.95 1.57 11.95
CA PRO A 140 -9.11 0.68 11.84
C PRO A 140 -9.82 0.50 13.18
N ALA A 141 -11.16 0.44 13.15
CA ALA A 141 -11.94 0.15 14.36
C ALA A 141 -11.83 -1.33 14.79
N GLU A 142 -11.63 -2.22 13.84
CA GLU A 142 -11.43 -3.66 14.06
C GLU A 142 -10.42 -4.22 13.09
N ILE A 143 -9.69 -5.24 13.54
CA ILE A 143 -8.69 -5.95 12.74
C ILE A 143 -9.09 -7.42 12.64
N LEU A 144 -9.21 -7.92 11.40
CA LEU A 144 -9.31 -9.34 11.09
C LEU A 144 -7.96 -9.85 10.62
N VAL A 145 -7.45 -10.89 11.26
CA VAL A 145 -6.16 -11.49 10.90
C VAL A 145 -6.41 -12.77 10.10
N TYR A 146 -5.82 -12.83 8.91
CA TYR A 146 -5.75 -14.04 8.11
C TYR A 146 -4.41 -14.73 8.37
N PHE A 147 -4.47 -15.87 9.03
CA PHE A 147 -3.32 -16.73 9.27
C PHE A 147 -3.49 -18.01 8.46
N PHE A 148 -2.53 -18.29 7.58
CA PHE A 148 -2.52 -19.53 6.81
C PHE A 148 -1.34 -20.41 7.23
N GLU A 149 -1.60 -21.42 8.03
CA GLU A 149 -0.59 -22.32 8.60
C GLU A 149 0.31 -22.99 7.55
N GLY A 150 -0.19 -23.14 6.30
CA GLY A 150 0.53 -23.81 5.22
C GLY A 150 1.83 -23.11 4.79
N ASN A 151 1.89 -21.77 4.86
CA ASN A 151 3.09 -21.00 4.55
C ASN A 151 3.54 -20.07 5.66
N ASP A 152 2.63 -19.48 6.44
CA ASP A 152 2.99 -18.49 7.46
C ASP A 152 3.96 -19.02 8.49
N ILE A 153 3.80 -20.27 8.94
CA ILE A 153 4.71 -20.89 9.90
C ILE A 153 6.13 -20.97 9.32
N TYR A 154 6.26 -21.47 8.09
CA TYR A 154 7.56 -21.63 7.45
C TYR A 154 8.20 -20.27 7.15
N ASP A 155 7.44 -19.34 6.60
CA ASP A 155 7.93 -18.01 6.24
C ASP A 155 8.35 -17.21 7.48
N ASN A 156 7.60 -17.34 8.59
CA ASN A 156 7.97 -16.76 9.89
C ASN A 156 9.28 -17.33 10.41
N LEU A 157 9.43 -18.66 10.45
CA LEU A 157 10.66 -19.30 10.92
C LEU A 157 11.86 -18.88 10.09
N TYR A 158 11.72 -18.91 8.76
CA TYR A 158 12.77 -18.49 7.86
C TYR A 158 13.19 -17.03 8.09
N ARG A 159 12.22 -16.12 8.25
CA ARG A 159 12.50 -14.72 8.50
C ARG A 159 13.14 -14.48 9.87
N ILE A 160 12.63 -15.11 10.90
CA ILE A 160 13.18 -15.02 12.25
C ILE A 160 14.65 -15.46 12.25
N GLU A 161 14.93 -16.60 11.65
CA GLU A 161 16.29 -17.14 11.58
C GLU A 161 17.27 -16.25 10.82
N ARG A 162 16.81 -15.70 9.69
CA ARG A 162 17.68 -14.92 8.81
C ARG A 162 17.85 -13.47 9.26
N ASP A 163 16.74 -12.81 9.60
CA ASP A 163 16.71 -11.36 9.72
C ASP A 163 16.74 -10.89 11.20
N TYR A 164 16.21 -11.70 12.12
CA TYR A 164 16.02 -11.27 13.52
C TYR A 164 16.91 -12.01 14.53
N LYS A 165 17.11 -13.31 14.39
CA LYS A 165 17.90 -14.11 15.31
C LYS A 165 19.34 -13.58 15.54
N PRO A 166 20.03 -12.99 14.56
CA PRO A 166 21.35 -12.38 14.81
C PRO A 166 21.30 -11.19 15.77
N GLN A 167 20.13 -10.59 15.99
CA GLN A 167 19.94 -9.35 16.75
C GLN A 167 19.08 -9.55 17.99
N PHE A 168 18.21 -10.57 17.99
CA PHE A 168 17.25 -10.89 19.06
C PHE A 168 17.31 -12.35 19.43
N ASP A 169 17.31 -12.64 20.74
CA ASP A 169 17.06 -13.99 21.24
C ASP A 169 15.57 -14.30 21.20
N ILE A 170 15.16 -15.09 20.21
CA ILE A 170 13.75 -15.43 20.02
C ILE A 170 13.17 -16.26 21.17
N ASN A 171 14.00 -16.94 21.95
CA ASN A 171 13.54 -17.69 23.10
C ASN A 171 13.08 -16.79 24.26
N SER A 172 13.43 -15.51 24.22
CA SER A 172 13.02 -14.51 25.20
C SER A 172 11.78 -13.73 24.78
N ILE A 173 11.15 -14.07 23.65
CA ILE A 173 10.03 -13.29 23.09
C ILE A 173 8.74 -13.38 23.96
N ASP A 174 8.65 -14.36 24.84
CA ASP A 174 7.56 -14.48 25.81
C ASP A 174 7.64 -13.45 26.95
N ASP A 175 8.78 -12.81 27.13
CA ASP A 175 8.93 -11.68 28.05
C ASP A 175 8.30 -10.42 27.43
N PRO A 176 7.30 -9.79 28.06
CA PRO A 176 6.60 -8.61 27.52
C PRO A 176 7.53 -7.42 27.25
N ASP A 177 8.54 -7.20 28.11
CA ASP A 177 9.48 -6.10 27.96
C ASP A 177 10.42 -6.36 26.77
N TYR A 178 10.87 -7.59 26.63
CA TYR A 178 11.68 -8.02 25.51
C TYR A 178 10.90 -7.94 24.19
N PHE A 179 9.65 -8.41 24.19
CA PHE A 179 8.75 -8.31 23.03
C PHE A 179 8.51 -6.86 22.61
N SER A 180 8.29 -5.97 23.57
CA SER A 180 8.14 -4.52 23.30
C SER A 180 9.40 -3.94 22.66
N GLY A 181 10.58 -4.36 23.11
CA GLY A 181 11.86 -4.00 22.51
C GLY A 181 11.98 -4.47 21.05
N PHE A 182 11.54 -5.69 20.77
CA PHE A 182 11.49 -6.24 19.41
C PHE A 182 10.55 -5.46 18.50
N ILE A 183 9.33 -5.15 18.93
CA ILE A 183 8.38 -4.33 18.16
C ILE A 183 8.96 -2.94 17.86
N ASN A 184 9.56 -2.30 18.85
CA ASN A 184 10.22 -1.00 18.67
C ASN A 184 11.34 -1.04 17.64
N TYR A 185 12.15 -2.11 17.65
CA TYR A 185 13.17 -2.34 16.63
C TYR A 185 12.57 -2.43 15.22
N LEU A 186 11.50 -3.20 15.06
CA LEU A 186 10.82 -3.33 13.78
C LEU A 186 10.32 -1.98 13.27
N HIS A 187 9.66 -1.20 14.12
CA HIS A 187 9.13 0.13 13.76
C HIS A 187 10.25 1.12 13.38
N ASN A 188 11.35 1.11 14.11
CA ASN A 188 12.46 2.02 13.83
C ASN A 188 13.12 1.71 12.47
N ASN A 189 13.31 0.43 12.16
CA ASN A 189 13.83 0.02 10.85
C ASN A 189 12.90 0.41 9.71
N GLU A 190 11.59 0.24 9.89
CA GLU A 190 10.60 0.70 8.91
C GLU A 190 10.65 2.22 8.71
N LYS A 191 10.80 2.98 9.79
CA LYS A 191 10.87 4.44 9.71
C LYS A 191 12.07 4.91 8.88
N GLU A 192 13.25 4.33 9.07
CA GLU A 192 14.44 4.67 8.28
C GLU A 192 14.25 4.36 6.78
N LEU A 193 13.65 3.20 6.45
CA LEU A 193 13.37 2.82 5.07
C LEU A 193 12.39 3.79 4.39
N HIS A 194 11.54 4.47 5.16
CA HIS A 194 10.51 5.36 4.62
C HIS A 194 10.94 6.79 4.42
N GLU A 195 11.96 7.26 5.11
CA GLU A 195 12.45 8.62 4.94
C GLU A 195 12.89 8.91 3.49
N ASN A 196 13.34 7.88 2.79
CA ASN A 196 13.78 7.98 1.38
C ASN A 196 12.62 8.02 0.35
N THR A 197 11.37 7.78 0.74
CA THR A 197 10.21 7.74 -0.19
C THR A 197 9.21 8.88 0.01
N VAL A 198 9.47 9.78 0.94
CA VAL A 198 8.54 10.82 1.40
C VAL A 198 7.92 11.61 0.25
N LEU A 199 8.73 12.10 -0.68
CA LEU A 199 8.23 13.00 -1.74
C LEU A 199 7.20 12.32 -2.65
N VAL A 200 7.47 11.08 -3.07
CA VAL A 200 6.59 10.34 -4.01
C VAL A 200 5.26 9.97 -3.36
N ASP A 201 5.26 9.73 -2.06
CA ASP A 201 4.04 9.37 -1.33
C ASP A 201 3.21 10.60 -0.95
N SER A 202 3.86 11.76 -0.77
CA SER A 202 3.16 13.03 -0.49
C SER A 202 2.32 13.55 -1.65
N ILE A 203 2.64 13.11 -2.88
CA ILE A 203 1.97 13.53 -4.12
C ILE A 203 1.49 12.29 -4.91
N PRO A 204 0.41 11.64 -4.45
CA PRO A 204 -0.01 10.33 -4.93
C PRO A 204 -0.36 10.25 -6.41
N PHE A 205 -0.97 11.28 -7.00
CA PHE A 205 -1.26 11.32 -8.44
C PHE A 205 0.04 11.35 -9.26
N ALA A 206 0.93 12.28 -8.97
CA ALA A 206 2.22 12.36 -9.67
C ALA A 206 3.07 11.10 -9.41
N GLY A 207 3.03 10.56 -8.20
CA GLY A 207 3.68 9.30 -7.85
C GLY A 207 3.17 8.11 -8.67
N ALA A 208 1.86 7.99 -8.84
CA ALA A 208 1.24 6.97 -9.69
C ALA A 208 1.65 7.13 -11.16
N LEU A 209 1.63 8.36 -11.67
CA LEU A 209 2.04 8.66 -13.04
C LEU A 209 3.52 8.29 -13.28
N MET A 210 4.41 8.66 -12.38
CA MET A 210 5.84 8.30 -12.47
C MET A 210 6.06 6.78 -12.47
N ARG A 211 5.33 6.02 -11.65
CA ARG A 211 5.41 4.55 -11.64
C ARG A 211 4.92 3.94 -12.95
N LEU A 212 3.79 4.44 -13.49
CA LEU A 212 3.27 4.01 -14.79
C LEU A 212 4.26 4.27 -15.93
N LEU A 213 4.87 5.44 -15.97
CA LEU A 213 5.88 5.78 -16.98
C LEU A 213 7.10 4.86 -16.86
N ARG A 214 7.56 4.60 -15.64
CA ARG A 214 8.72 3.72 -15.40
C ARG A 214 8.45 2.28 -15.85
N THR A 215 7.29 1.71 -15.56
CA THR A 215 6.93 0.35 -15.98
C THR A 215 6.83 0.24 -17.50
N ASN A 216 6.31 1.25 -18.19
CA ASN A 216 6.23 1.26 -19.65
C ASN A 216 7.61 1.40 -20.32
N ILE A 217 8.55 2.10 -19.70
CA ILE A 217 9.91 2.29 -20.25
C ILE A 217 10.76 1.02 -20.04
N GLN A 218 10.58 0.30 -18.93
CA GLN A 218 11.39 -0.89 -18.60
C GLN A 218 10.91 -2.16 -19.31
N GLY A 219 9.75 -2.15 -19.97
CA GLY A 219 9.12 -3.34 -20.56
C GLY A 219 8.68 -4.35 -19.48
N PRO A 220 7.89 -5.36 -19.83
CA PRO A 220 7.57 -6.45 -18.92
C PRO A 220 8.88 -7.16 -18.56
N ALA A 221 9.19 -7.25 -17.27
CA ALA A 221 10.34 -8.01 -16.79
C ALA A 221 10.24 -9.45 -17.33
N HIS A 222 11.17 -9.85 -18.20
CA HIS A 222 11.18 -11.19 -18.77
C HIS A 222 11.25 -12.23 -17.65
N PRO A 223 10.35 -13.22 -17.61
CA PRO A 223 10.32 -14.23 -16.53
C PRO A 223 11.56 -15.15 -16.50
N GLU A 224 12.43 -15.08 -17.51
CA GLU A 224 13.57 -15.99 -17.64
C GLU A 224 14.76 -15.67 -16.72
N GLU A 225 14.93 -14.42 -16.25
CA GLU A 225 16.08 -14.08 -15.40
C GLU A 225 16.01 -14.60 -13.96
N LYS A 226 14.79 -14.92 -13.47
CA LYS A 226 14.63 -15.46 -12.11
C LYS A 226 15.08 -16.90 -11.92
N LYS A 227 15.31 -17.66 -12.99
CA LYS A 227 15.79 -19.05 -12.91
C LYS A 227 17.30 -19.21 -12.75
N LYS A 228 18.09 -18.21 -13.09
CA LYS A 228 19.56 -18.30 -13.08
C LYS A 228 20.22 -18.06 -11.71
N ASN A 229 19.51 -17.50 -10.75
CA ASN A 229 20.05 -17.21 -9.42
C ASN A 229 19.57 -18.18 -8.31
N ARG A 230 19.03 -19.36 -8.71
CA ARG A 230 18.60 -20.42 -7.78
C ARG A 230 19.29 -21.76 -8.01
N SER A 231 20.45 -21.77 -8.68
CA SER A 231 21.30 -22.96 -8.78
C SER A 231 22.54 -22.82 -7.90
#